data_494a55222391b20662268822e24afc2b
#
_entry.id   494a55222391b20662268822e24afc2b
#
_cell.length_a   1.000
_cell.length_b   1.000
_cell.length_c   1.000
_cell.angle_alpha   90.00
_cell.angle_beta   90.00
_cell.angle_gamma   90.00
#
_symmetry.space_group_name_H-M   'P 1'
#
loop_
_entity.id
_entity.type
_entity.pdbx_description
1 polymer ?
#
loop_
_entity_poly.entity_id
_entity_poly.type
_entity_poly.pdbx_seq_one_letter_code
_entity_poly.pdbx_strand_id
1 'polypeptide(L)'
;NIALVMRIAGYPSERISERVTEMLRMVDLDPDTYRNQYPSQLSGGQQQRVGVARAFAVDPPIVLMDEPFSALDPMTRAELQDEIHTLQKKTRKTVLFVTHDMDEAIKLADRICIIQEGHIVQCDTPERILKAPANQYVTDFIGANRLWANPEYIRARDIMRRRPITISRGRTVLQAL
;
A
#
# COMPACT_ATOMS: atom_id res chain seq x y z
N ASN A 1 -19.82 -11.57 9.41
CA ASN A 1 -18.87 -10.43 9.57
C ASN A 1 -19.21 -9.26 8.65
N ILE A 2 -19.12 -9.41 7.30
CA ILE A 2 -19.38 -8.33 6.32
C ILE A 2 -20.80 -7.75 6.49
N ALA A 3 -21.83 -8.60 6.59
CA ALA A 3 -23.21 -8.19 6.79
C ALA A 3 -23.46 -7.45 8.11
N LEU A 4 -22.63 -7.69 9.15
CA LEU A 4 -22.86 -7.12 10.49
C LEU A 4 -22.83 -5.59 10.46
N VAL A 5 -21.82 -4.99 9.85
CA VAL A 5 -21.68 -3.53 9.80
C VAL A 5 -22.84 -2.88 9.02
N MET A 6 -23.34 -3.55 7.98
CA MET A 6 -24.48 -3.07 7.21
C MET A 6 -25.80 -3.18 7.98
N ARG A 7 -25.99 -4.27 8.76
CA ARG A 7 -27.16 -4.41 9.66
C ARG A 7 -27.20 -3.32 10.71
N ILE A 8 -26.05 -3.05 11.35
CA ILE A 8 -25.92 -1.96 12.33
C ILE A 8 -26.23 -0.61 11.69
N ALA A 9 -25.83 -0.40 10.44
CA ALA A 9 -26.12 0.82 9.68
C ALA A 9 -27.55 0.88 9.10
N GLY A 10 -28.43 -0.12 9.38
CA GLY A 10 -29.84 -0.11 9.00
C GLY A 10 -30.13 -0.41 7.50
N TYR A 11 -29.23 -1.10 6.81
CA TYR A 11 -29.47 -1.48 5.41
C TYR A 11 -30.54 -2.56 5.25
N PRO A 12 -31.39 -2.53 4.19
CA PRO A 12 -32.34 -3.60 3.89
C PRO A 12 -31.66 -4.93 3.62
N SER A 13 -32.31 -6.06 3.99
CA SER A 13 -31.76 -7.42 3.88
C SER A 13 -31.34 -7.80 2.44
N GLU A 14 -32.14 -7.39 1.44
CA GLU A 14 -31.82 -7.63 0.03
C GLU A 14 -30.50 -6.96 -0.36
N ARG A 15 -30.35 -5.68 -0.03
CA ARG A 15 -29.13 -4.92 -0.32
C ARG A 15 -27.90 -5.45 0.42
N ILE A 16 -28.09 -5.95 1.66
CA ILE A 16 -27.01 -6.62 2.40
C ILE A 16 -26.54 -7.87 1.66
N SER A 17 -27.48 -8.69 1.17
CA SER A 17 -27.16 -9.94 0.45
C SER A 17 -26.34 -9.67 -0.82
N GLU A 18 -26.76 -8.73 -1.63
CA GLU A 18 -26.08 -8.31 -2.86
C GLU A 18 -24.67 -7.77 -2.54
N ARG A 19 -24.58 -6.87 -1.57
CA ARG A 19 -23.33 -6.22 -1.19
C ARG A 19 -22.32 -7.20 -0.59
N VAL A 20 -22.77 -8.17 0.20
CA VAL A 20 -21.89 -9.24 0.71
C VAL A 20 -21.29 -10.06 -0.42
N THR A 21 -22.10 -10.40 -1.45
CA THR A 21 -21.61 -11.10 -2.64
C THR A 21 -20.55 -10.27 -3.37
N GLU A 22 -20.82 -9.00 -3.58
CA GLU A 22 -19.88 -8.07 -4.22
C GLU A 22 -18.57 -7.98 -3.43
N MET A 23 -18.64 -7.81 -2.12
CA MET A 23 -17.48 -7.67 -1.25
C MET A 23 -16.63 -8.95 -1.17
N LEU A 24 -17.25 -10.13 -1.16
CA LEU A 24 -16.52 -11.40 -1.20
C LEU A 24 -15.77 -11.55 -2.52
N ARG A 25 -16.42 -11.27 -3.66
CA ARG A 25 -15.75 -11.30 -4.97
C ARG A 25 -14.61 -10.29 -5.08
N MET A 26 -14.80 -9.11 -4.47
CA MET A 26 -13.78 -8.07 -4.45
C MET A 26 -12.46 -8.52 -3.81
N VAL A 27 -12.54 -9.39 -2.82
CA VAL A 27 -11.35 -9.94 -2.10
C VAL A 27 -11.02 -11.36 -2.53
N ASP A 28 -11.42 -11.74 -3.72
CA ASP A 28 -11.16 -13.06 -4.32
C ASP A 28 -11.57 -14.23 -3.41
N LEU A 29 -12.74 -14.10 -2.78
CA LEU A 29 -13.40 -15.17 -2.04
C LEU A 29 -14.71 -15.54 -2.73
N ASP A 30 -14.85 -16.81 -3.18
CA ASP A 30 -16.05 -17.29 -3.81
C ASP A 30 -17.27 -17.18 -2.86
N PRO A 31 -18.31 -16.40 -3.20
CA PRO A 31 -19.46 -16.20 -2.33
C PRO A 31 -20.23 -17.49 -2.00
N ASP A 32 -20.28 -18.44 -2.92
CA ASP A 32 -21.04 -19.67 -2.71
C ASP A 32 -20.35 -20.56 -1.66
N THR A 33 -19.03 -20.54 -1.62
CA THR A 33 -18.22 -21.26 -0.65
C THR A 33 -18.11 -20.53 0.70
N TYR A 34 -17.82 -19.22 0.69
CA TYR A 34 -17.36 -18.50 1.90
C TYR A 34 -18.45 -17.72 2.63
N ARG A 35 -19.62 -17.46 2.01
CA ARG A 35 -20.68 -16.61 2.60
C ARG A 35 -21.13 -17.06 3.99
N ASN A 36 -21.24 -18.36 4.21
CA ASN A 36 -21.80 -18.94 5.41
C ASN A 36 -20.75 -19.54 6.35
N GLN A 37 -19.46 -19.43 6.03
CA GLN A 37 -18.39 -19.95 6.87
C GLN A 37 -18.18 -19.09 8.11
N TYR A 38 -17.90 -19.76 9.22
CA TYR A 38 -17.49 -19.13 10.48
C TYR A 38 -16.00 -18.75 10.42
N PRO A 39 -15.56 -17.74 11.19
CA PRO A 39 -14.14 -17.35 11.25
C PRO A 39 -13.19 -18.51 11.54
N SER A 40 -13.59 -19.46 12.39
CA SER A 40 -12.81 -20.67 12.73
C SER A 40 -12.60 -21.64 11.57
N GLN A 41 -13.36 -21.51 10.49
CA GLN A 41 -13.25 -22.31 9.27
C GLN A 41 -12.39 -21.66 8.19
N LEU A 42 -11.94 -20.41 8.44
CA LEU A 42 -11.15 -19.63 7.52
C LEU A 42 -9.67 -19.65 7.91
N SER A 43 -8.78 -19.70 6.92
CA SER A 43 -7.35 -19.43 7.16
C SER A 43 -7.13 -17.99 7.63
N GLY A 44 -5.97 -17.71 8.21
CA GLY A 44 -5.61 -16.34 8.64
C GLY A 44 -5.72 -15.31 7.50
N GLY A 45 -5.24 -15.67 6.31
CA GLY A 45 -5.35 -14.83 5.13
C GLY A 45 -6.79 -14.59 4.68
N GLN A 46 -7.64 -15.62 4.69
CA GLN A 46 -9.07 -15.49 4.38
C GLN A 46 -9.80 -14.62 5.41
N GLN A 47 -9.46 -14.73 6.69
CA GLN A 47 -10.00 -13.86 7.73
C GLN A 47 -9.62 -12.39 7.49
N GLN A 48 -8.39 -12.14 7.05
CA GLN A 48 -7.89 -10.81 6.75
C GLN A 48 -8.58 -10.21 5.51
N ARG A 49 -8.73 -10.98 4.42
CA ARG A 49 -9.54 -10.62 3.24
C ARG A 49 -11.00 -10.28 3.63
N VAL A 50 -11.63 -11.05 4.50
CA VAL A 50 -12.97 -10.75 5.05
C VAL A 50 -12.96 -9.45 5.87
N GLY A 51 -11.90 -9.18 6.62
CA GLY A 51 -11.70 -7.92 7.34
C GLY A 51 -11.67 -6.71 6.42
N VAL A 52 -10.93 -6.79 5.31
CA VAL A 52 -10.90 -5.77 4.25
C VAL A 52 -12.29 -5.60 3.63
N ALA A 53 -12.93 -6.68 3.20
CA ALA A 53 -14.29 -6.65 2.64
C ALA A 53 -15.29 -5.98 3.57
N ARG A 54 -15.21 -6.25 4.88
CA ARG A 54 -16.03 -5.60 5.90
C ARG A 54 -15.81 -4.10 5.97
N ALA A 55 -14.56 -3.62 5.86
CA ALA A 55 -14.23 -2.21 5.91
C ALA A 55 -14.85 -1.42 4.74
N PHE A 56 -14.99 -2.04 3.58
CA PHE A 56 -15.60 -1.42 2.40
C PHE A 56 -17.11 -1.66 2.27
N ALA A 57 -17.72 -2.52 3.09
CA ALA A 57 -19.11 -2.96 2.92
C ALA A 57 -20.13 -1.81 2.96
N VAL A 58 -19.98 -0.86 3.89
CA VAL A 58 -20.87 0.30 4.05
C VAL A 58 -20.51 1.50 3.19
N ASP A 59 -19.57 1.32 2.27
CA ASP A 59 -19.10 2.35 1.34
C ASP A 59 -18.67 3.67 2.03
N PRO A 60 -17.82 3.63 3.09
CA PRO A 60 -17.45 4.82 3.83
C PRO A 60 -16.56 5.76 2.99
N PRO A 61 -16.55 7.08 3.26
CA PRO A 61 -15.65 8.01 2.59
C PRO A 61 -14.17 7.82 3.01
N ILE A 62 -13.94 7.32 4.24
CA ILE A 62 -12.62 7.04 4.80
C ILE A 62 -12.59 5.61 5.32
N VAL A 63 -11.58 4.85 4.94
CA VAL A 63 -11.32 3.48 5.41
C VAL A 63 -10.07 3.49 6.27
N LEU A 64 -10.17 2.93 7.47
CA LEU A 64 -9.04 2.75 8.38
C LEU A 64 -8.66 1.28 8.45
N MET A 65 -7.38 0.99 8.29
CA MET A 65 -6.84 -0.37 8.34
C MET A 65 -5.60 -0.38 9.25
N ASP A 66 -5.55 -1.37 10.12
CA ASP A 66 -4.40 -1.59 11.00
C ASP A 66 -3.75 -2.91 10.59
N GLU A 67 -2.51 -2.83 10.11
CA GLU A 67 -1.70 -3.94 9.60
C GLU A 67 -2.47 -4.93 8.69
N PRO A 68 -3.11 -4.45 7.59
CA PRO A 68 -4.05 -5.26 6.81
C PRO A 68 -3.40 -6.45 6.08
N PHE A 69 -2.07 -6.54 6.06
CA PHE A 69 -1.33 -7.57 5.31
C PHE A 69 -0.46 -8.47 6.19
N SER A 70 -0.41 -8.28 7.50
CA SER A 70 0.56 -8.91 8.40
C SER A 70 0.47 -10.44 8.48
N ALA A 71 -0.74 -11.01 8.34
CA ALA A 71 -0.97 -12.47 8.43
C ALA A 71 -0.93 -13.18 7.07
N LEU A 72 -0.47 -12.52 6.00
CA LEU A 72 -0.47 -13.06 4.64
C LEU A 72 0.92 -13.56 4.24
N ASP A 73 0.95 -14.66 3.48
CA ASP A 73 2.14 -15.06 2.74
C ASP A 73 2.46 -14.03 1.64
N PRO A 74 3.71 -13.97 1.13
CA PRO A 74 4.14 -12.93 0.20
C PRO A 74 3.32 -12.84 -1.09
N MET A 75 2.84 -13.97 -1.63
CA MET A 75 2.07 -14.00 -2.88
C MET A 75 0.68 -13.43 -2.66
N THR A 76 -0.05 -13.97 -1.68
CA THR A 76 -1.38 -13.50 -1.29
C THR A 76 -1.36 -12.03 -0.86
N ARG A 77 -0.29 -11.60 -0.19
CA ARG A 77 -0.09 -10.19 0.19
C ARG A 77 -0.02 -9.28 -1.03
N ALA A 78 0.80 -9.64 -2.02
CA ALA A 78 0.94 -8.84 -3.25
C ALA A 78 -0.39 -8.73 -4.01
N GLU A 79 -1.13 -9.83 -4.13
CA GLU A 79 -2.46 -9.85 -4.76
C GLU A 79 -3.45 -8.92 -4.04
N LEU A 80 -3.57 -9.03 -2.71
CA LEU A 80 -4.50 -8.18 -1.95
C LEU A 80 -4.10 -6.70 -1.98
N GLN A 81 -2.81 -6.39 -1.99
CA GLN A 81 -2.32 -5.01 -2.18
C GLN A 81 -2.79 -4.43 -3.51
N ASP A 82 -2.65 -5.19 -4.61
CA ASP A 82 -3.07 -4.76 -5.94
C ASP A 82 -4.59 -4.61 -6.05
N GLU A 83 -5.35 -5.49 -5.39
CA GLU A 83 -6.80 -5.39 -5.27
C GLU A 83 -7.23 -4.11 -4.54
N ILE A 84 -6.64 -3.83 -3.37
CA ILE A 84 -6.96 -2.62 -2.59
C ILE A 84 -6.59 -1.36 -3.36
N HIS A 85 -5.44 -1.34 -4.02
CA HIS A 85 -5.00 -0.20 -4.83
C HIS A 85 -5.97 0.05 -6.00
N THR A 86 -6.38 -1.01 -6.70
CA THR A 86 -7.37 -0.93 -7.79
C THR A 86 -8.71 -0.42 -7.28
N LEU A 87 -9.17 -0.94 -6.13
CA LEU A 87 -10.42 -0.53 -5.50
C LEU A 87 -10.38 0.94 -5.07
N GLN A 88 -9.30 1.37 -4.42
CA GLN A 88 -9.11 2.76 -3.99
C GLN A 88 -9.17 3.72 -5.18
N LYS A 89 -8.49 3.40 -6.28
CA LYS A 89 -8.55 4.19 -7.52
C LYS A 89 -9.95 4.25 -8.12
N LYS A 90 -10.64 3.11 -8.16
CA LYS A 90 -11.99 3.00 -8.72
C LYS A 90 -13.02 3.77 -7.87
N THR A 91 -12.93 3.67 -6.56
CA THR A 91 -13.91 4.26 -5.62
C THR A 91 -13.52 5.67 -5.17
N ARG A 92 -12.29 6.10 -5.41
CA ARG A 92 -11.72 7.38 -4.95
C ARG A 92 -11.86 7.60 -3.44
N LYS A 93 -11.76 6.53 -2.66
CA LYS A 93 -11.82 6.59 -1.19
C LYS A 93 -10.50 7.03 -0.60
N THR A 94 -10.58 7.71 0.53
CA THR A 94 -9.39 7.91 1.37
C THR A 94 -9.15 6.65 2.18
N VAL A 95 -8.00 6.03 2.00
CA VAL A 95 -7.58 4.87 2.80
C VAL A 95 -6.41 5.29 3.68
N LEU A 96 -6.57 5.14 4.98
CA LEU A 96 -5.50 5.28 5.96
C LEU A 96 -5.16 3.90 6.48
N PHE A 97 -3.95 3.43 6.24
CA PHE A 97 -3.49 2.17 6.80
C PHE A 97 -2.20 2.34 7.61
N VAL A 98 -2.10 1.56 8.68
CA VAL A 98 -0.89 1.48 9.50
C VAL A 98 -0.14 0.23 9.10
N THR A 99 1.15 0.36 8.89
CA THR A 99 2.05 -0.76 8.60
C THR A 99 3.43 -0.48 9.20
N HIS A 100 4.15 -1.52 9.55
CA HIS A 100 5.57 -1.47 9.88
C HIS A 100 6.45 -1.82 8.67
N ASP A 101 5.85 -2.21 7.55
CA ASP A 101 6.56 -2.58 6.32
C ASP A 101 6.65 -1.37 5.37
N MET A 102 7.88 -0.91 5.17
CA MET A 102 8.14 0.26 4.33
C MET A 102 7.90 -0.01 2.84
N ASP A 103 8.03 -1.25 2.37
CA ASP A 103 7.76 -1.60 0.97
C ASP A 103 6.26 -1.52 0.68
N GLU A 104 5.41 -1.92 1.64
CA GLU A 104 3.96 -1.73 1.54
C GLU A 104 3.61 -0.24 1.48
N ALA A 105 4.19 0.56 2.36
CA ALA A 105 3.95 2.00 2.38
C ALA A 105 4.38 2.67 1.07
N ILE A 106 5.57 2.35 0.54
CA ILE A 106 6.08 2.90 -0.72
C ILE A 106 5.21 2.48 -1.90
N LYS A 107 4.76 1.22 -1.94
CA LYS A 107 3.96 0.67 -3.04
C LYS A 107 2.55 1.27 -3.11
N LEU A 108 1.93 1.50 -1.96
CA LEU A 108 0.49 1.76 -1.89
C LEU A 108 0.13 3.21 -1.60
N ALA A 109 0.99 3.94 -0.88
CA ALA A 109 0.60 5.24 -0.35
C ALA A 109 0.91 6.40 -1.29
N ASP A 110 -0.03 7.34 -1.43
CA ASP A 110 0.23 8.67 -2.00
C ASP A 110 1.06 9.54 -1.04
N ARG A 111 0.89 9.33 0.26
CA ARG A 111 1.64 10.00 1.34
C ARG A 111 1.95 9.03 2.47
N ILE A 112 3.16 9.11 3.00
CA ILE A 112 3.63 8.32 4.13
C ILE A 112 3.86 9.27 5.31
N CYS A 113 3.35 8.87 6.48
CA CYS A 113 3.55 9.57 7.75
C CYS A 113 4.36 8.68 8.67
N ILE A 114 5.59 9.06 8.97
CA ILE A 114 6.48 8.33 9.87
C ILE A 114 6.30 8.88 11.28
N ILE A 115 6.02 7.97 12.21
CA ILE A 115 5.76 8.30 13.62
C ILE A 115 6.84 7.68 14.48
N GLN A 116 7.39 8.45 15.40
CA GLN A 116 8.34 8.01 16.41
C GLN A 116 7.88 8.52 17.78
N GLU A 117 7.76 7.65 18.78
CA GLU A 117 7.39 8.01 20.15
C GLU A 117 6.12 8.88 20.24
N GLY A 118 5.13 8.57 19.39
CA GLY A 118 3.86 9.29 19.34
C GLY A 118 3.89 10.63 18.58
N HIS A 119 5.03 11.03 18.02
CA HIS A 119 5.19 12.26 17.27
C HIS A 119 5.41 12.01 15.78
N ILE A 120 4.82 12.85 14.93
CA ILE A 120 5.08 12.82 13.49
C ILE A 120 6.47 13.37 13.23
N VAL A 121 7.35 12.50 12.70
CA VAL A 121 8.73 12.88 12.34
C VAL A 121 8.80 13.41 10.91
N GLN A 122 8.09 12.76 9.99
CA GLN A 122 8.00 13.19 8.59
C GLN A 122 6.67 12.74 7.99
N CYS A 123 6.06 13.59 7.18
CA CYS A 123 4.86 13.25 6.42
C CYS A 123 4.98 13.83 5.01
N ASP A 124 5.28 12.98 4.02
CA ASP A 124 5.53 13.41 2.65
C ASP A 124 5.18 12.29 1.63
N THR A 125 5.42 12.54 0.34
CA THR A 125 5.32 11.52 -0.70
C THR A 125 6.44 10.47 -0.56
N PRO A 126 6.24 9.23 -1.03
CA PRO A 126 7.29 8.21 -1.03
C PRO A 126 8.61 8.71 -1.64
N GLU A 127 8.53 9.39 -2.80
CA GLU A 127 9.72 9.97 -3.47
C GLU A 127 10.51 10.88 -2.54
N ARG A 128 9.83 11.78 -1.81
CA ARG A 128 10.52 12.74 -0.93
C ARG A 128 11.10 12.08 0.31
N ILE A 129 10.38 11.13 0.89
CA ILE A 129 10.88 10.35 2.04
C ILE A 129 12.14 9.59 1.67
N LEU A 130 12.18 8.95 0.48
CA LEU A 130 13.36 8.24 0.00
C LEU A 130 14.54 9.14 -0.33
N LYS A 131 14.30 10.34 -0.90
CA LYS A 131 15.36 11.25 -1.37
C LYS A 131 15.85 12.23 -0.32
N ALA A 132 14.99 12.59 0.62
CA ALA A 132 15.26 13.64 1.62
C ALA A 132 14.67 13.23 2.98
N PRO A 133 15.20 12.17 3.62
CA PRO A 133 14.78 11.78 4.97
C PRO A 133 15.06 12.93 5.96
N ALA A 134 14.10 13.17 6.86
CA ALA A 134 14.15 14.31 7.77
C ALA A 134 15.26 14.20 8.82
N ASN A 135 15.64 12.99 9.21
CA ASN A 135 16.70 12.75 10.19
C ASN A 135 17.25 11.31 10.06
N GLN A 136 18.23 10.99 10.92
CA GLN A 136 18.87 9.66 10.92
C GLN A 136 17.89 8.53 11.22
N TYR A 137 16.94 8.74 12.12
CA TYR A 137 15.90 7.73 12.41
C TYR A 137 15.12 7.35 11.15
N VAL A 138 14.68 8.34 10.36
CA VAL A 138 13.96 8.09 9.10
C VAL A 138 14.87 7.36 8.10
N THR A 139 16.16 7.75 8.00
CA THR A 139 17.12 7.07 7.13
C THR A 139 17.29 5.60 7.49
N ASP A 140 17.44 5.30 8.77
CA ASP A 140 17.63 3.94 9.28
C ASP A 140 16.36 3.11 9.11
N PHE A 141 15.18 3.71 9.37
CA PHE A 141 13.89 3.07 9.22
C PHE A 141 13.58 2.69 7.76
N ILE A 142 13.90 3.58 6.82
CA ILE A 142 13.76 3.31 5.38
C ILE A 142 14.76 2.23 4.93
N GLY A 143 15.99 2.29 5.42
CA GLY A 143 17.13 1.48 4.97
C GLY A 143 17.91 2.16 3.83
N ALA A 144 19.23 2.17 3.97
CA ALA A 144 20.15 2.96 3.12
C ALA A 144 20.07 2.67 1.61
N ASN A 145 19.66 1.47 1.21
CA ASN A 145 19.64 1.06 -0.21
C ASN A 145 18.24 1.08 -0.84
N ARG A 146 17.20 1.49 -0.11
CA ARG A 146 15.82 1.34 -0.59
C ARG A 146 15.49 2.28 -1.75
N LEU A 147 16.14 3.43 -1.87
CA LEU A 147 16.01 4.29 -3.05
C LEU A 147 16.45 3.56 -4.33
N TRP A 148 17.55 2.78 -4.27
CA TRP A 148 18.05 2.02 -5.41
C TRP A 148 17.18 0.80 -5.76
N ALA A 149 16.41 0.30 -4.81
CA ALA A 149 15.42 -0.76 -5.03
C ALA A 149 14.13 -0.25 -5.72
N ASN A 150 13.94 1.07 -5.79
CA ASN A 150 12.76 1.71 -6.40
C ASN A 150 13.20 2.68 -7.51
N PRO A 151 13.68 2.18 -8.67
CA PRO A 151 14.26 2.99 -9.73
C PRO A 151 13.28 3.99 -10.36
N GLU A 152 11.98 3.79 -10.24
CA GLU A 152 10.94 4.70 -10.70
C GLU A 152 10.99 6.08 -10.03
N TYR A 153 11.59 6.17 -8.85
CA TYR A 153 11.80 7.45 -8.15
C TYR A 153 13.15 8.10 -8.49
N ILE A 154 14.06 7.40 -9.21
CA ILE A 154 15.37 7.91 -9.57
C ILE A 154 15.29 8.60 -10.93
N ARG A 155 15.54 9.90 -10.97
CA ARG A 155 15.64 10.64 -12.24
C ARG A 155 17.08 10.66 -12.73
N ALA A 156 17.27 10.72 -14.03
CA ALA A 156 18.62 10.83 -14.61
C ALA A 156 19.45 11.95 -13.97
N ARG A 157 18.82 13.10 -13.65
CA ARG A 157 19.47 14.22 -12.96
C ARG A 157 19.98 13.88 -11.55
N ASP A 158 19.45 12.86 -10.89
CA ASP A 158 19.82 12.47 -9.52
C ASP A 158 21.13 11.66 -9.51
N ILE A 159 21.46 10.99 -10.64
CA ILE A 159 22.63 10.14 -10.83
C ILE A 159 23.66 10.70 -11.82
N MET A 160 23.26 11.66 -12.67
CA MET A 160 24.16 12.23 -13.66
C MET A 160 25.23 13.13 -13.03
N ARG A 161 26.43 13.13 -13.59
CA ARG A 161 27.43 14.13 -13.27
C ARG A 161 26.98 15.49 -13.80
N ARG A 162 26.84 16.49 -12.92
CA ARG A 162 26.41 17.85 -13.30
C ARG A 162 27.41 18.57 -14.22
N ARG A 163 28.68 18.17 -14.18
CA ARG A 163 29.74 18.65 -15.04
C ARG A 163 30.45 17.45 -15.67
N PRO A 164 29.94 16.90 -16.76
CA PRO A 164 30.63 15.80 -17.43
C PRO A 164 31.95 16.32 -17.99
N ILE A 165 33.00 15.50 -17.91
CA ILE A 165 34.25 15.77 -18.60
C ILE A 165 33.94 15.55 -20.07
N THR A 166 34.10 16.61 -20.88
CA THR A 166 33.87 16.55 -22.33
C THR A 166 35.17 16.86 -23.06
N ILE A 167 35.39 16.18 -24.17
CA ILE A 167 36.53 16.42 -25.06
C ILE A 167 36.01 16.62 -26.47
N SER A 168 36.65 17.53 -27.22
CA SER A 168 36.30 17.74 -28.63
C SER A 168 36.70 16.54 -29.49
N ARG A 169 35.92 16.25 -30.55
CA ARG A 169 36.07 15.07 -31.43
C ARG A 169 37.46 14.95 -32.05
N GLY A 170 38.20 16.02 -32.20
CA GLY A 170 39.53 16.04 -32.81
C GLY A 170 40.69 15.75 -31.87
N ARG A 171 40.42 15.50 -30.59
CA ARG A 171 41.47 15.21 -29.60
C ARG A 171 41.74 13.70 -29.49
N THR A 172 43.00 13.37 -29.21
CA THR A 172 43.41 11.97 -28.98
C THR A 172 42.97 11.46 -27.62
N VAL A 173 42.92 10.13 -27.44
CA VAL A 173 42.61 9.51 -26.15
C VAL A 173 43.57 9.96 -25.06
N LEU A 174 44.87 10.14 -25.37
CA LEU A 174 45.87 10.64 -24.40
C LEU A 174 45.57 12.08 -23.92
N GLN A 175 44.85 12.87 -24.72
CA GLN A 175 44.41 14.24 -24.31
C GLN A 175 43.08 14.23 -23.59
N ALA A 176 42.44 13.08 -23.42
CA ALA A 176 41.19 12.88 -22.70
C ALA A 176 41.40 12.38 -21.28
N LEU A 177 42.57 11.81 -20.99
CA LEU A 177 43.00 11.37 -19.66
C LEU A 177 43.63 12.54 -18.87
#